data_5ed7dd9959aa55ee6a757777067d689c
#
_entry.id   5ed7dd9959aa55ee6a757777067d689c
#
_cell.length_a   1.000
_cell.length_b   1.000
_cell.length_c   1.000
_cell.angle_alpha   90.00
_cell.angle_beta   90.00
_cell.angle_gamma   90.00
#
_symmetry.space_group_name_H-M   'P 1'
#
loop_
_entity.id
_entity.type
_entity.pdbx_description
1 polymer ?
#
loop_
_entity_poly.entity_id
_entity_poly.type
_entity_poly.pdbx_seq_one_letter_code
_entity_poly.pdbx_strand_id
1 'polypeptide(L)'
;VAYTCETAGHFFLYQVLARWEKFLATVRPSDGKTVPVKTIKTEFPFHGFFENAPKPLFKEKSYETDMEIAEGCFRYIEKMFTQLEEFRAFELLRSGLDRSKYLLVKEAKIIAMTCTHAALKRKELVDMGFKYDNILMEESAQILEIETFIPLLLQNPQDGFNRLKRWIMIGDHNQLPPVIKNMAFQKYSNMEQSLFTRIVRLGVPTVDLDAQGRSRATIANLYNWRYKKLDNMSHVGVYAEYQKANAGLVYDFQLINVEDFNGVGESEPNPYFYQNLAEAEYCVALFMYMRLLGYPAHKITILSTYNGQKHLIRDVINTRCADNPLIGRPHKVTTVDKYQGQQNDYILLSLVRTASVGHLRDVRRLIVAMSRARLGLYVFARVSLFRNCFELTPAFNQLMIRPQQLHIVPHETFPTSRLNTSRVPNSVAIQDMVHMTTLVYNFYMDKVNGMKKEFYSKAKLNADKWKKPGDIEVKDVETHVAIHPGGDSDESGDEEEKEEEKMDTE
;
A
#
# COMPACT_ATOMS: atom_id res chain seq x y z
N VAL A 1 14.26 40.66 17.22
CA VAL A 1 13.03 40.92 16.46
C VAL A 1 12.30 39.60 16.31
N ALA A 2 11.03 39.58 16.72
CA ALA A 2 10.22 38.37 16.51
C ALA A 2 9.82 38.28 15.01
N TYR A 3 9.93 37.10 14.43
CA TYR A 3 9.49 36.82 13.06
C TYR A 3 8.00 36.50 13.10
N THR A 4 7.14 37.50 12.90
CA THR A 4 5.68 37.37 12.89
C THR A 4 5.12 37.93 11.59
N CYS A 5 3.88 37.56 11.22
CA CYS A 5 3.19 38.10 10.05
C CYS A 5 3.04 39.63 10.18
N GLU A 6 2.84 40.17 11.41
CA GLU A 6 2.75 41.59 11.67
C GLU A 6 4.07 42.27 11.42
N THR A 7 5.18 41.74 11.93
CA THR A 7 6.52 42.31 11.67
C THR A 7 6.92 42.21 10.21
N ALA A 8 6.49 41.16 9.52
CA ALA A 8 6.66 41.02 8.07
C ALA A 8 5.89 42.11 7.29
N GLY A 9 4.63 42.38 7.68
CA GLY A 9 3.83 43.46 7.10
C GLY A 9 4.49 44.85 7.31
N HIS A 10 4.97 45.12 8.50
CA HIS A 10 5.75 46.35 8.77
C HIS A 10 7.02 46.42 7.91
N PHE A 11 7.74 45.32 7.79
CA PHE A 11 8.94 45.28 6.95
C PHE A 11 8.60 45.54 5.48
N PHE A 12 7.51 44.96 4.97
CA PHE A 12 7.06 45.22 3.61
C PHE A 12 6.78 46.68 3.38
N LEU A 13 5.97 47.30 4.22
CA LEU A 13 5.59 48.74 4.06
C LEU A 13 6.79 49.68 4.12
N TYR A 14 7.62 49.54 5.16
CA TYR A 14 8.68 50.55 5.45
C TYR A 14 10.02 50.24 4.77
N GLN A 15 10.28 48.99 4.39
CA GLN A 15 11.54 48.61 3.77
C GLN A 15 11.41 48.18 2.32
N VAL A 16 10.37 47.45 1.96
CA VAL A 16 10.22 46.93 0.59
C VAL A 16 9.51 47.95 -0.27
N LEU A 17 8.28 48.32 0.09
CA LEU A 17 7.46 49.27 -0.68
C LEU A 17 8.11 50.67 -0.77
N ALA A 18 8.61 51.19 0.33
CA ALA A 18 9.28 52.49 0.34
C ALA A 18 10.52 52.54 -0.58
N ARG A 19 11.31 51.46 -0.63
CA ARG A 19 12.45 51.36 -1.57
C ARG A 19 11.99 51.23 -3.01
N TRP A 20 10.91 50.53 -3.26
CA TRP A 20 10.32 50.39 -4.58
C TRP A 20 9.79 51.74 -5.10
N GLU A 21 9.05 52.50 -4.27
CA GLU A 21 8.57 53.82 -4.61
C GLU A 21 9.70 54.81 -4.90
N LYS A 22 10.75 54.76 -4.10
CA LYS A 22 11.96 55.56 -4.35
C LYS A 22 12.63 55.20 -5.67
N PHE A 23 12.74 53.93 -5.97
CA PHE A 23 13.24 53.46 -7.25
C PHE A 23 12.39 53.98 -8.41
N LEU A 24 11.06 53.84 -8.34
CA LEU A 24 10.14 54.33 -9.37
C LEU A 24 10.27 55.85 -9.57
N ALA A 25 10.41 56.62 -8.50
CA ALA A 25 10.63 58.08 -8.58
C ALA A 25 11.93 58.43 -9.29
N THR A 26 12.97 57.59 -9.16
CA THR A 26 14.26 57.79 -9.82
C THR A 26 14.24 57.44 -11.29
N VAL A 27 13.55 56.34 -11.65
CA VAL A 27 13.55 55.84 -13.03
C VAL A 27 12.39 56.40 -13.87
N ARG A 28 11.33 57.00 -13.27
CA ARG A 28 10.19 57.65 -13.92
C ARG A 28 10.07 59.11 -13.47
N PRO A 29 11.04 59.94 -13.76
CA PRO A 29 10.95 61.37 -13.35
C PRO A 29 9.78 62.07 -14.03
N SER A 30 9.08 62.92 -13.27
CA SER A 30 7.90 63.69 -13.75
C SER A 30 8.22 64.77 -14.80
N ASP A 31 9.50 65.08 -14.99
CA ASP A 31 9.95 66.22 -15.82
C ASP A 31 10.23 65.88 -17.29
N GLY A 32 9.77 64.72 -17.78
CA GLY A 32 9.95 64.31 -19.22
C GLY A 32 11.41 64.05 -19.60
N LYS A 33 12.34 63.91 -18.64
CA LYS A 33 13.74 63.60 -18.91
C LYS A 33 13.87 62.10 -19.27
N THR A 34 14.59 61.82 -20.36
CA THR A 34 14.96 60.47 -20.73
C THR A 34 15.96 59.89 -19.75
N VAL A 35 15.62 58.79 -19.09
CA VAL A 35 16.50 58.09 -18.14
C VAL A 35 17.33 57.07 -18.90
N PRO A 36 18.65 56.99 -18.73
CA PRO A 36 19.50 55.96 -19.33
C PRO A 36 19.06 54.55 -18.88
N VAL A 37 19.04 53.56 -19.79
CA VAL A 37 18.63 52.18 -19.51
C VAL A 37 19.45 51.56 -18.37
N LYS A 38 20.72 51.93 -18.26
CA LYS A 38 21.63 51.46 -17.18
C LYS A 38 21.18 51.86 -15.79
N THR A 39 20.42 52.96 -15.65
CA THR A 39 19.92 53.46 -14.36
C THR A 39 18.99 52.46 -13.69
N ILE A 40 18.18 51.72 -14.45
CA ILE A 40 17.29 50.67 -13.90
C ILE A 40 18.11 49.62 -13.15
N LYS A 41 19.17 49.12 -13.75
CA LYS A 41 20.04 48.10 -13.12
C LYS A 41 20.76 48.67 -11.90
N THR A 42 21.30 49.91 -11.97
CA THR A 42 22.06 50.50 -10.89
C THR A 42 21.24 50.82 -9.66
N GLU A 43 20.02 51.34 -9.87
CA GLU A 43 19.13 51.79 -8.81
C GLU A 43 18.16 50.72 -8.29
N PHE A 44 18.09 49.55 -8.91
CA PHE A 44 17.18 48.46 -8.51
C PHE A 44 17.47 47.99 -7.09
N PRO A 45 16.50 48.09 -6.15
CA PRO A 45 16.80 47.96 -4.71
C PRO A 45 16.92 46.52 -4.21
N PHE A 46 16.57 45.50 -5.04
CA PHE A 46 16.42 44.10 -4.60
C PHE A 46 17.44 43.15 -5.21
N HIS A 47 18.60 43.65 -5.63
CA HIS A 47 19.66 42.81 -6.20
C HIS A 47 20.07 41.63 -5.33
N GLY A 48 20.23 41.83 -4.03
CA GLY A 48 20.63 40.80 -3.09
C GLY A 48 19.58 39.68 -2.96
N PHE A 49 18.32 40.02 -3.11
CA PHE A 49 17.25 39.04 -3.06
C PHE A 49 17.27 38.11 -4.31
N PHE A 50 17.63 38.63 -5.46
CA PHE A 50 17.72 37.91 -6.73
C PHE A 50 19.14 37.47 -7.10
N GLU A 51 20.04 37.34 -6.14
CA GLU A 51 21.43 36.96 -6.38
C GLU A 51 21.59 35.62 -7.07
N ASN A 52 20.69 34.69 -6.77
CA ASN A 52 20.64 33.33 -7.37
C ASN A 52 19.77 33.22 -8.64
N ALA A 53 19.20 34.32 -9.12
CA ALA A 53 18.46 34.29 -10.38
C ALA A 53 19.37 34.12 -11.60
N PRO A 54 18.84 33.64 -12.74
CA PRO A 54 19.61 33.55 -13.99
C PRO A 54 20.24 34.89 -14.37
N LYS A 55 21.54 34.92 -14.56
CA LYS A 55 22.29 36.15 -14.89
C LYS A 55 22.49 36.30 -16.40
N PRO A 56 22.46 37.52 -16.90
CA PRO A 56 22.16 38.79 -16.21
C PRO A 56 20.66 39.00 -16.00
N LEU A 57 20.25 39.49 -14.84
CA LEU A 57 18.86 39.84 -14.52
C LEU A 57 18.31 40.89 -15.48
N PHE A 58 19.09 41.96 -15.69
CA PHE A 58 18.79 43.03 -16.65
C PHE A 58 19.68 42.95 -17.89
N LYS A 59 19.07 43.11 -19.07
CA LYS A 59 19.76 42.94 -20.37
C LYS A 59 20.36 44.22 -20.92
N GLU A 60 20.02 45.39 -20.36
CA GLU A 60 20.46 46.73 -20.75
C GLU A 60 20.22 47.09 -22.25
N LYS A 61 19.24 46.43 -22.88
CA LYS A 61 18.95 46.61 -24.30
C LYS A 61 17.76 47.60 -24.54
N SER A 62 16.76 47.54 -23.69
CA SER A 62 15.57 48.41 -23.80
C SER A 62 15.09 48.78 -22.42
N TYR A 63 14.73 50.04 -22.22
CA TYR A 63 14.17 50.59 -20.97
C TYR A 63 12.88 49.83 -20.61
N GLU A 64 11.99 49.60 -21.57
CA GLU A 64 10.70 48.93 -21.38
C GLU A 64 10.88 47.49 -20.88
N THR A 65 11.79 46.75 -21.53
CA THR A 65 12.06 45.35 -21.17
C THR A 65 12.65 45.20 -19.76
N ASP A 66 13.62 46.08 -19.43
CA ASP A 66 14.25 46.01 -18.10
C ASP A 66 13.30 46.52 -17.01
N MET A 67 12.40 47.44 -17.34
CA MET A 67 11.35 47.87 -16.41
C MET A 67 10.31 46.79 -16.16
N GLU A 68 9.89 46.07 -17.18
CA GLU A 68 9.00 44.91 -17.02
C GLU A 68 9.63 43.83 -16.13
N ILE A 69 10.95 43.57 -16.27
CA ILE A 69 11.68 42.64 -15.40
C ILE A 69 11.68 43.16 -13.96
N ALA A 70 11.97 44.45 -13.71
CA ALA A 70 11.96 45.05 -12.38
C ALA A 70 10.58 44.95 -11.72
N GLU A 71 9.51 45.27 -12.46
CA GLU A 71 8.12 45.11 -12.01
C GLU A 71 7.76 43.65 -11.73
N GLY A 72 8.24 42.70 -12.56
CA GLY A 72 8.06 41.28 -12.37
C GLY A 72 8.72 40.79 -11.07
N CYS A 73 9.93 41.26 -10.79
CA CYS A 73 10.63 41.00 -9.55
C CYS A 73 9.90 41.57 -8.32
N PHE A 74 9.39 42.77 -8.43
CA PHE A 74 8.61 43.38 -7.33
C PHE A 74 7.31 42.61 -7.08
N ARG A 75 6.54 42.27 -8.15
CA ARG A 75 5.34 41.45 -8.00
C ARG A 75 5.60 40.10 -7.35
N TYR A 76 6.75 39.49 -7.61
CA TYR A 76 7.16 38.25 -6.95
C TYR A 76 7.34 38.43 -5.44
N ILE A 77 8.04 39.51 -5.02
CA ILE A 77 8.23 39.86 -3.61
C ILE A 77 6.87 40.16 -2.97
N GLU A 78 6.07 41.03 -3.56
CA GLU A 78 4.73 41.40 -3.09
C GLU A 78 3.83 40.18 -2.88
N LYS A 79 3.84 39.23 -3.81
CA LYS A 79 3.10 37.99 -3.68
C LYS A 79 3.48 37.18 -2.44
N MET A 80 4.78 37.13 -2.06
CA MET A 80 5.22 36.43 -0.85
C MET A 80 4.68 37.10 0.42
N PHE A 81 4.71 38.42 0.48
CA PHE A 81 4.17 39.18 1.65
C PHE A 81 2.65 39.07 1.72
N THR A 82 1.94 39.06 0.58
CA THR A 82 0.50 38.77 0.52
C THR A 82 0.18 37.39 1.06
N GLN A 83 0.95 36.37 0.68
CA GLN A 83 0.79 35.03 1.22
C GLN A 83 1.03 34.97 2.72
N LEU A 84 2.03 35.70 3.24
CA LEU A 84 2.27 35.76 4.69
C LEU A 84 1.11 36.44 5.46
N GLU A 85 0.49 37.46 4.88
CA GLU A 85 -0.68 38.11 5.48
C GLU A 85 -1.89 37.18 5.60
N GLU A 86 -2.06 36.24 4.66
CA GLU A 86 -3.10 35.21 4.73
C GLU A 86 -2.96 34.32 5.99
N PHE A 87 -1.74 34.11 6.49
CA PHE A 87 -1.47 33.34 7.71
C PHE A 87 -1.61 34.12 9.02
N ARG A 88 -1.88 35.44 8.98
CA ARG A 88 -2.00 36.27 10.18
C ARG A 88 -3.08 35.76 11.14
N ALA A 89 -4.23 35.35 10.63
CA ALA A 89 -5.31 34.79 11.44
C ALA A 89 -4.86 33.51 12.18
N PHE A 90 -4.07 32.66 11.52
CA PHE A 90 -3.52 31.45 12.11
C PHE A 90 -2.48 31.76 13.22
N GLU A 91 -1.67 32.79 13.05
CA GLU A 91 -0.65 33.20 14.02
C GLU A 91 -1.27 33.73 15.33
N LEU A 92 -2.45 34.36 15.26
CA LEU A 92 -3.18 34.86 16.43
C LEU A 92 -3.75 33.73 17.31
N LEU A 93 -3.86 32.49 16.79
CA LEU A 93 -4.33 31.36 17.56
C LEU A 93 -3.27 30.88 18.55
N ARG A 94 -3.60 30.90 19.85
CA ARG A 94 -2.64 30.60 20.92
C ARG A 94 -2.43 29.13 21.17
N SER A 95 -3.48 28.32 21.10
CA SER A 95 -3.38 26.89 21.39
C SER A 95 -3.15 26.05 20.12
N GLY A 96 -2.42 24.93 20.27
CA GLY A 96 -2.26 23.96 19.17
C GLY A 96 -3.59 23.37 18.69
N LEU A 97 -4.54 23.22 19.61
CA LEU A 97 -5.89 22.73 19.30
C LEU A 97 -6.67 23.74 18.41
N ASP A 98 -6.61 25.03 18.74
CA ASP A 98 -7.29 26.07 17.94
C ASP A 98 -6.68 26.19 16.54
N ARG A 99 -5.35 26.05 16.44
CA ARG A 99 -4.65 26.00 15.15
C ARG A 99 -5.08 24.81 14.32
N SER A 100 -5.16 23.62 14.93
CA SER A 100 -5.65 22.41 14.24
C SER A 100 -7.09 22.57 13.75
N LYS A 101 -7.97 23.15 14.58
CA LYS A 101 -9.37 23.42 14.20
C LYS A 101 -9.45 24.43 13.06
N TYR A 102 -8.68 25.48 13.10
CA TYR A 102 -8.62 26.47 12.03
C TYR A 102 -8.16 25.86 10.70
N LEU A 103 -7.06 25.07 10.73
CA LEU A 103 -6.58 24.38 9.54
C LEU A 103 -7.63 23.45 8.95
N LEU A 104 -8.31 22.69 9.80
CA LEU A 104 -9.34 21.75 9.37
C LEU A 104 -10.54 22.44 8.70
N VAL A 105 -11.02 23.55 9.31
CA VAL A 105 -12.28 24.20 8.87
C VAL A 105 -12.06 25.25 7.79
N LYS A 106 -10.91 25.94 7.79
CA LYS A 106 -10.65 27.10 6.90
C LYS A 106 -9.69 26.79 5.76
N GLU A 107 -8.62 26.03 6.03
CA GLU A 107 -7.53 25.86 5.07
C GLU A 107 -7.58 24.53 4.33
N ALA A 108 -8.02 23.45 4.99
CA ALA A 108 -8.04 22.13 4.39
C ALA A 108 -9.05 22.07 3.23
N LYS A 109 -8.57 21.68 2.06
CA LYS A 109 -9.39 21.48 0.85
C LYS A 109 -9.90 20.04 0.74
N ILE A 110 -9.16 19.09 1.27
CA ILE A 110 -9.48 17.67 1.29
C ILE A 110 -9.27 17.16 2.71
N ILE A 111 -10.29 16.49 3.26
CA ILE A 111 -10.24 15.88 4.59
C ILE A 111 -10.63 14.42 4.41
N ALA A 112 -9.77 13.51 4.86
CA ALA A 112 -10.01 12.08 4.83
C ALA A 112 -10.21 11.56 6.26
N MET A 113 -11.25 10.73 6.44
CA MET A 113 -11.53 10.05 7.70
C MET A 113 -12.36 8.79 7.47
N THR A 114 -12.35 7.86 8.43
CA THR A 114 -13.26 6.71 8.39
C THR A 114 -14.68 7.13 8.78
N CYS A 115 -15.69 6.38 8.35
CA CYS A 115 -17.07 6.61 8.79
C CYS A 115 -17.23 6.50 10.31
N THR A 116 -16.51 5.59 10.94
CA THR A 116 -16.46 5.44 12.40
C THR A 116 -15.87 6.70 13.07
N HIS A 117 -14.78 7.24 12.55
CA HIS A 117 -14.20 8.48 13.06
C HIS A 117 -15.17 9.66 12.89
N ALA A 118 -15.83 9.76 11.75
CA ALA A 118 -16.86 10.76 11.49
C ALA A 118 -18.02 10.67 12.52
N ALA A 119 -18.45 9.45 12.88
CA ALA A 119 -19.45 9.21 13.89
C ALA A 119 -19.00 9.69 15.28
N LEU A 120 -17.82 9.28 15.71
CA LEU A 120 -17.27 9.62 17.03
C LEU A 120 -17.03 11.13 17.18
N LYS A 121 -16.57 11.79 16.12
CA LYS A 121 -16.25 13.22 16.11
C LYS A 121 -17.37 14.12 15.59
N ARG A 122 -18.55 13.57 15.30
CA ARG A 122 -19.68 14.31 14.71
C ARG A 122 -19.98 15.61 15.45
N LYS A 123 -20.17 15.54 16.77
CA LYS A 123 -20.48 16.71 17.59
C LYS A 123 -19.41 17.78 17.49
N GLU A 124 -18.14 17.39 17.63
CA GLU A 124 -17.02 18.31 17.56
C GLU A 124 -16.92 18.99 16.19
N LEU A 125 -17.09 18.25 15.09
CA LEU A 125 -17.08 18.78 13.73
C LEU A 125 -18.23 19.77 13.48
N VAL A 126 -19.44 19.43 13.95
CA VAL A 126 -20.60 20.30 13.84
C VAL A 126 -20.40 21.60 14.64
N ASP A 127 -19.93 21.51 15.88
CA ASP A 127 -19.68 22.66 16.76
C ASP A 127 -18.57 23.59 16.23
N MET A 128 -17.59 23.04 15.47
CA MET A 128 -16.57 23.83 14.79
C MET A 128 -17.06 24.58 13.55
N GLY A 129 -18.29 24.36 13.11
CA GLY A 129 -18.83 24.92 11.88
C GLY A 129 -18.27 24.28 10.61
N PHE A 130 -17.93 22.99 10.66
CA PHE A 130 -17.40 22.23 9.52
C PHE A 130 -18.36 22.26 8.33
N LYS A 131 -17.85 22.58 7.14
CA LYS A 131 -18.61 22.66 5.89
C LYS A 131 -17.85 22.00 4.74
N TYR A 132 -18.57 21.32 3.87
CA TYR A 132 -18.01 20.67 2.68
C TYR A 132 -19.03 20.65 1.55
N ASP A 133 -18.55 20.64 0.31
CA ASP A 133 -19.39 20.65 -0.89
C ASP A 133 -19.57 19.25 -1.50
N ASN A 134 -18.62 18.35 -1.29
CA ASN A 134 -18.62 17.02 -1.89
C ASN A 134 -18.21 15.97 -0.85
N ILE A 135 -18.78 14.78 -0.96
CA ILE A 135 -18.35 13.57 -0.26
C ILE A 135 -17.94 12.55 -1.32
N LEU A 136 -16.76 11.98 -1.13
CA LEU A 136 -16.31 10.79 -1.83
C LEU A 136 -16.23 9.66 -0.80
N MET A 137 -16.91 8.55 -1.05
CA MET A 137 -16.86 7.35 -0.20
C MET A 137 -16.23 6.20 -0.99
N GLU A 138 -15.10 5.73 -0.52
CA GLU A 138 -14.46 4.53 -1.03
C GLU A 138 -15.01 3.28 -0.35
N GLU A 139 -14.93 2.13 -1.03
CA GLU A 139 -15.42 0.82 -0.55
C GLU A 139 -16.85 0.88 0.02
N SER A 140 -17.70 1.74 -0.53
CA SER A 140 -19.04 2.01 -0.01
C SER A 140 -19.98 0.81 -0.03
N ALA A 141 -19.65 -0.24 -0.78
CA ALA A 141 -20.39 -1.51 -0.73
C ALA A 141 -20.19 -2.31 0.58
N GLN A 142 -19.15 -1.98 1.38
CA GLN A 142 -18.83 -2.63 2.66
C GLN A 142 -19.34 -1.87 3.88
N ILE A 143 -19.86 -0.66 3.69
CA ILE A 143 -20.28 0.21 4.78
C ILE A 143 -21.75 -0.06 5.07
N LEU A 144 -22.08 -0.24 6.35
CA LEU A 144 -23.48 -0.35 6.79
C LEU A 144 -24.27 0.87 6.32
N GLU A 145 -25.52 0.65 5.91
CA GLU A 145 -26.37 1.73 5.41
C GLU A 145 -26.45 2.90 6.38
N ILE A 146 -26.61 2.62 7.67
CA ILE A 146 -26.68 3.66 8.71
C ILE A 146 -25.39 4.44 8.83
N GLU A 147 -24.24 3.79 8.74
CA GLU A 147 -22.94 4.45 8.83
C GLU A 147 -22.68 5.34 7.62
N THR A 148 -23.22 4.98 6.45
CA THR A 148 -23.10 5.76 5.22
C THR A 148 -23.80 7.12 5.34
N PHE A 149 -24.84 7.25 6.17
CA PHE A 149 -25.55 8.51 6.41
C PHE A 149 -24.80 9.47 7.34
N ILE A 150 -23.95 8.98 8.22
CA ILE A 150 -23.26 9.81 9.22
C ILE A 150 -22.44 10.94 8.58
N PRO A 151 -21.60 10.70 7.56
CA PRO A 151 -20.87 11.77 6.87
C PRO A 151 -21.78 12.86 6.26
N LEU A 152 -23.02 12.57 5.92
CA LEU A 152 -23.98 13.56 5.40
C LEU A 152 -24.44 14.54 6.49
N LEU A 153 -24.29 14.19 7.77
CA LEU A 153 -24.82 14.90 8.93
C LEU A 153 -23.74 15.68 9.69
N LEU A 154 -22.57 15.94 9.09
CA LEU A 154 -21.46 16.63 9.75
C LEU A 154 -21.55 18.17 9.63
N GLN A 155 -22.48 18.71 8.83
CA GLN A 155 -22.73 20.14 8.75
C GLN A 155 -23.85 20.52 9.73
N ASN A 156 -23.70 21.69 10.37
CA ASN A 156 -24.70 22.14 11.37
C ASN A 156 -26.00 22.53 10.68
N PRO A 157 -27.13 21.84 10.97
CA PRO A 157 -28.43 22.18 10.39
C PRO A 157 -29.00 23.51 10.91
N GLN A 158 -28.56 23.99 12.08
CA GLN A 158 -29.02 25.26 12.66
C GLN A 158 -28.54 26.48 11.88
N ASP A 159 -27.47 26.34 11.07
CA ASP A 159 -26.99 27.41 10.20
C ASP A 159 -27.95 27.74 9.05
N GLY A 160 -29.02 26.95 8.88
CA GLY A 160 -30.05 27.16 7.88
C GLY A 160 -29.63 26.82 6.44
N PHE A 161 -28.41 26.37 6.19
CA PHE A 161 -27.95 25.95 4.87
C PHE A 161 -26.95 24.79 4.94
N ASN A 162 -26.97 23.95 3.92
CA ASN A 162 -26.04 22.84 3.73
C ASN A 162 -25.30 23.06 2.41
N ARG A 163 -23.97 22.99 2.43
CA ARG A 163 -23.12 23.18 1.26
C ARG A 163 -23.02 21.93 0.39
N LEU A 164 -23.42 20.75 0.89
CA LEU A 164 -23.29 19.49 0.17
C LEU A 164 -24.04 19.52 -1.16
N LYS A 165 -23.28 19.35 -2.26
CA LYS A 165 -23.80 19.35 -3.65
C LYS A 165 -23.71 17.98 -4.29
N ARG A 166 -22.70 17.19 -3.94
CA ARG A 166 -22.42 15.89 -4.56
C ARG A 166 -22.04 14.86 -3.51
N TRP A 167 -22.56 13.68 -3.73
CA TRP A 167 -22.22 12.49 -2.98
C TRP A 167 -21.83 11.40 -3.97
N ILE A 168 -20.55 11.03 -4.00
CA ILE A 168 -19.96 10.06 -4.91
C ILE A 168 -19.61 8.83 -4.11
N MET A 169 -20.21 7.70 -4.46
CA MET A 169 -19.92 6.40 -3.85
C MET A 169 -19.13 5.55 -4.83
N ILE A 170 -18.00 5.04 -4.40
CA ILE A 170 -17.15 4.10 -5.12
C ILE A 170 -17.20 2.78 -4.37
N GLY A 171 -17.52 1.68 -5.05
CA GLY A 171 -17.64 0.38 -4.41
C GLY A 171 -17.84 -0.75 -5.40
N ASP A 172 -17.79 -1.97 -4.90
CA ASP A 172 -18.00 -3.19 -5.65
C ASP A 172 -18.89 -4.16 -4.88
N HIS A 173 -20.15 -4.25 -5.28
CA HIS A 173 -21.13 -5.14 -4.64
C HIS A 173 -20.91 -6.64 -4.97
N ASN A 174 -19.97 -6.98 -5.84
CA ASN A 174 -19.51 -8.34 -6.10
C ASN A 174 -18.40 -8.79 -5.13
N GLN A 175 -17.83 -7.86 -4.37
CA GLN A 175 -16.87 -8.11 -3.29
C GLN A 175 -17.59 -8.16 -1.93
N LEU A 176 -16.83 -8.09 -0.81
CA LEU A 176 -17.39 -8.28 0.52
C LEU A 176 -18.49 -7.26 0.85
N PRO A 177 -19.60 -7.71 1.49
CA PRO A 177 -20.63 -6.86 2.04
C PRO A 177 -20.23 -6.29 3.42
N PRO A 178 -21.02 -5.41 4.01
CA PRO A 178 -20.85 -5.00 5.39
C PRO A 178 -20.77 -6.18 6.36
N VAL A 179 -19.89 -6.09 7.34
CA VAL A 179 -19.69 -7.14 8.34
C VAL A 179 -20.74 -7.00 9.45
N ILE A 180 -21.52 -8.06 9.67
CA ILE A 180 -22.51 -8.14 10.73
C ILE A 180 -22.12 -9.27 11.68
N LYS A 181 -21.73 -8.92 12.91
CA LYS A 181 -21.31 -9.92 13.92
C LYS A 181 -22.47 -10.79 14.41
N ASN A 182 -23.68 -10.24 14.47
CA ASN A 182 -24.86 -10.99 14.91
C ASN A 182 -25.49 -11.77 13.75
N MET A 183 -25.43 -13.10 13.82
CA MET A 183 -25.94 -14.00 12.79
C MET A 183 -27.46 -13.87 12.53
N ALA A 184 -28.24 -13.55 13.54
CA ALA A 184 -29.69 -13.36 13.38
C ALA A 184 -29.95 -12.08 12.57
N PHE A 185 -29.26 -11.00 12.86
CA PHE A 185 -29.39 -9.77 12.06
C PHE A 185 -28.86 -9.96 10.64
N GLN A 186 -27.73 -10.64 10.47
CA GLN A 186 -27.22 -10.95 9.15
C GLN A 186 -28.27 -11.71 8.30
N LYS A 187 -28.90 -12.73 8.88
CA LYS A 187 -29.76 -13.64 8.15
C LYS A 187 -31.19 -13.11 7.94
N TYR A 188 -31.72 -12.33 8.89
CA TYR A 188 -33.15 -12.01 8.93
C TYR A 188 -33.48 -10.52 8.83
N SER A 189 -32.50 -9.60 8.92
CA SER A 189 -32.78 -8.15 8.96
C SER A 189 -32.37 -7.40 7.70
N ASN A 190 -31.76 -8.03 6.71
CA ASN A 190 -31.17 -7.38 5.53
C ASN A 190 -30.12 -6.30 5.85
N MET A 191 -29.60 -6.26 7.08
CA MET A 191 -28.56 -5.28 7.44
C MET A 191 -27.27 -5.43 6.66
N GLU A 192 -27.02 -6.61 6.06
CA GLU A 192 -25.88 -6.86 5.16
C GLU A 192 -25.97 -6.06 3.85
N GLN A 193 -27.14 -5.49 3.53
CA GLN A 193 -27.29 -4.65 2.34
C GLN A 193 -26.75 -3.25 2.64
N SER A 194 -25.65 -2.86 1.95
CA SER A 194 -25.17 -1.48 1.98
C SER A 194 -26.10 -0.53 1.21
N LEU A 195 -26.05 0.76 1.54
CA LEU A 195 -26.74 1.78 0.77
C LEU A 195 -26.31 1.78 -0.70
N PHE A 196 -25.01 1.58 -0.97
CA PHE A 196 -24.47 1.44 -2.32
C PHE A 196 -25.20 0.36 -3.11
N THR A 197 -25.28 -0.85 -2.54
CA THR A 197 -25.98 -1.97 -3.19
C THR A 197 -27.45 -1.70 -3.39
N ARG A 198 -28.10 -1.05 -2.43
CA ARG A 198 -29.53 -0.68 -2.53
C ARG A 198 -29.77 0.31 -3.66
N ILE A 199 -28.95 1.36 -3.77
CA ILE A 199 -29.08 2.38 -4.82
C ILE A 199 -28.84 1.78 -6.21
N VAL A 200 -27.85 0.91 -6.35
CA VAL A 200 -27.59 0.17 -7.62
C VAL A 200 -28.80 -0.68 -8.02
N ARG A 201 -29.41 -1.40 -7.06
CA ARG A 201 -30.62 -2.21 -7.32
C ARG A 201 -31.84 -1.36 -7.68
N LEU A 202 -31.93 -0.15 -7.17
CA LEU A 202 -33.00 0.81 -7.51
C LEU A 202 -32.81 1.46 -8.88
N GLY A 203 -31.73 1.15 -9.61
CA GLY A 203 -31.49 1.64 -10.96
C GLY A 203 -30.98 3.06 -11.04
N VAL A 204 -30.40 3.61 -9.95
CA VAL A 204 -29.69 4.88 -10.02
C VAL A 204 -28.53 4.77 -11.01
N PRO A 205 -28.31 5.75 -11.90
CA PRO A 205 -27.25 5.69 -12.90
C PRO A 205 -25.86 5.45 -12.28
N THR A 206 -25.16 4.45 -12.78
CA THR A 206 -23.82 4.05 -12.35
C THR A 206 -22.85 4.07 -13.52
N VAL A 207 -21.58 4.29 -13.24
CA VAL A 207 -20.47 4.10 -14.17
C VAL A 207 -19.70 2.88 -13.75
N ASP A 208 -19.78 1.82 -14.56
CA ASP A 208 -19.05 0.58 -14.30
C ASP A 208 -17.65 0.67 -14.90
N LEU A 209 -16.63 0.38 -14.08
CA LEU A 209 -15.26 0.18 -14.57
C LEU A 209 -15.17 -1.23 -15.17
N ASP A 210 -14.98 -1.31 -16.46
CA ASP A 210 -15.04 -2.55 -17.24
C ASP A 210 -13.68 -3.17 -17.58
N ALA A 211 -12.59 -2.62 -17.03
CA ALA A 211 -11.24 -3.11 -17.25
C ALA A 211 -10.39 -3.04 -15.97
N GLN A 212 -9.64 -4.11 -15.70
CA GLN A 212 -8.71 -4.23 -14.60
C GLN A 212 -7.26 -3.99 -15.06
N GLY A 213 -6.44 -3.38 -14.21
CA GLY A 213 -5.01 -3.14 -14.46
C GLY A 213 -4.08 -3.72 -13.38
N ARG A 214 -4.62 -4.51 -12.44
CA ARG A 214 -3.87 -5.03 -11.28
C ARG A 214 -3.19 -6.35 -11.58
N SER A 215 -3.97 -7.35 -11.97
CA SER A 215 -3.56 -8.75 -12.07
C SER A 215 -3.15 -9.12 -13.48
N ARG A 216 -2.31 -10.14 -13.62
CA ARG A 216 -2.16 -10.84 -14.90
C ARG A 216 -3.50 -11.30 -15.44
N ALA A 217 -3.65 -11.33 -16.76
CA ALA A 217 -4.89 -11.76 -17.41
C ALA A 217 -5.33 -13.15 -16.96
N THR A 218 -4.39 -14.07 -16.78
CA THR A 218 -4.63 -15.45 -16.30
C THR A 218 -5.22 -15.48 -14.89
N ILE A 219 -4.75 -14.63 -13.99
CA ILE A 219 -5.28 -14.50 -12.63
C ILE A 219 -6.64 -13.78 -12.65
N ALA A 220 -6.78 -12.72 -13.46
CA ALA A 220 -8.04 -12.00 -13.60
C ALA A 220 -9.18 -12.92 -14.11
N ASN A 221 -8.88 -13.89 -14.97
CA ASN A 221 -9.84 -14.88 -15.46
C ASN A 221 -10.43 -15.77 -14.35
N LEU A 222 -9.76 -15.89 -13.19
CA LEU A 222 -10.31 -16.64 -12.06
C LEU A 222 -11.56 -16.01 -11.45
N TYR A 223 -11.76 -14.69 -11.63
CA TYR A 223 -12.86 -13.96 -11.01
C TYR A 223 -13.63 -13.03 -11.96
N ASN A 224 -13.18 -12.81 -13.23
CA ASN A 224 -13.85 -11.90 -14.16
C ASN A 224 -15.27 -12.33 -14.54
N TRP A 225 -15.58 -13.62 -14.47
CA TRP A 225 -16.92 -14.19 -14.71
C TRP A 225 -18.00 -13.62 -13.77
N ARG A 226 -17.60 -13.05 -12.64
CA ARG A 226 -18.52 -12.45 -11.68
C ARG A 226 -19.06 -11.10 -12.15
N TYR A 227 -18.37 -10.45 -13.08
CA TYR A 227 -18.70 -9.14 -13.62
C TYR A 227 -19.36 -9.25 -14.99
N LYS A 228 -20.23 -8.32 -15.33
CA LYS A 228 -20.83 -8.26 -16.67
C LYS A 228 -19.77 -8.14 -17.76
N LYS A 229 -18.74 -7.34 -17.49
CA LYS A 229 -17.56 -7.14 -18.31
C LYS A 229 -16.41 -6.77 -17.40
N LEU A 230 -15.28 -7.43 -17.53
CA LEU A 230 -14.03 -7.06 -16.87
C LEU A 230 -12.87 -7.50 -17.76
N ASP A 231 -12.49 -6.61 -18.66
CA ASP A 231 -11.36 -6.81 -19.57
C ASP A 231 -10.03 -6.44 -18.88
N ASN A 232 -8.93 -6.53 -19.60
CA ASN A 232 -7.62 -6.13 -19.12
C ASN A 232 -7.22 -4.80 -19.78
N MET A 233 -6.67 -3.86 -18.99
CA MET A 233 -6.06 -2.65 -19.54
C MET A 233 -4.82 -3.02 -20.38
N SER A 234 -4.50 -2.21 -21.37
CA SER A 234 -3.43 -2.48 -22.36
C SER A 234 -2.07 -2.78 -21.72
N HIS A 235 -1.72 -2.11 -20.64
CA HIS A 235 -0.44 -2.32 -19.95
C HIS A 235 -0.26 -3.73 -19.39
N VAL A 236 -1.34 -4.43 -19.02
CA VAL A 236 -1.30 -5.84 -18.56
C VAL A 236 -0.79 -6.77 -19.66
N GLY A 237 -1.09 -6.45 -20.92
CA GLY A 237 -0.61 -7.21 -22.08
C GLY A 237 0.79 -6.82 -22.58
N VAL A 238 1.34 -5.68 -22.15
CA VAL A 238 2.57 -5.09 -22.71
C VAL A 238 3.72 -5.08 -21.71
N TYR A 239 3.47 -4.75 -20.46
CA TYR A 239 4.57 -4.59 -19.49
C TYR A 239 5.25 -5.92 -19.16
N ALA A 240 6.58 -5.89 -19.20
CA ALA A 240 7.42 -7.07 -18.99
C ALA A 240 7.16 -7.81 -17.67
N GLU A 241 6.74 -7.10 -16.62
CA GLU A 241 6.42 -7.70 -15.31
C GLU A 241 5.25 -8.71 -15.40
N TYR A 242 4.26 -8.46 -16.26
CA TYR A 242 3.13 -9.37 -16.46
C TYR A 242 3.45 -10.53 -17.41
N GLN A 243 4.49 -10.37 -18.26
CA GLN A 243 4.88 -11.38 -19.25
C GLN A 243 5.89 -12.41 -18.71
N LYS A 244 6.73 -11.99 -17.76
CA LYS A 244 7.75 -12.87 -17.16
C LYS A 244 7.10 -13.90 -16.25
N ALA A 245 7.65 -15.11 -16.26
CA ALA A 245 7.20 -16.20 -15.37
C ALA A 245 7.56 -15.90 -13.91
N ASN A 246 6.94 -16.64 -13.01
CA ASN A 246 7.33 -16.67 -11.60
C ASN A 246 8.54 -17.58 -11.46
N ALA A 247 9.69 -17.04 -11.06
CA ALA A 247 10.93 -17.79 -10.93
C ALA A 247 10.74 -19.02 -10.01
N GLY A 248 11.23 -20.16 -10.42
CA GLY A 248 11.12 -21.41 -9.67
C GLY A 248 9.74 -22.06 -9.63
N LEU A 249 8.75 -21.47 -10.31
CA LEU A 249 7.38 -21.96 -10.34
C LEU A 249 6.92 -22.12 -11.80
N VAL A 250 6.22 -23.21 -12.10
CA VAL A 250 5.76 -23.49 -13.47
C VAL A 250 4.62 -22.58 -13.86
N TYR A 251 3.70 -22.33 -12.92
CA TYR A 251 2.46 -21.61 -13.16
C TYR A 251 2.40 -20.31 -12.37
N ASP A 252 1.73 -19.31 -12.89
CA ASP A 252 1.48 -18.03 -12.24
C ASP A 252 0.31 -18.07 -11.23
N PHE A 253 -0.59 -19.05 -11.36
CA PHE A 253 -1.50 -19.44 -10.29
C PHE A 253 -1.58 -20.97 -10.19
N GLN A 254 -1.86 -21.48 -9.02
CA GLN A 254 -2.09 -22.92 -8.82
C GLN A 254 -2.94 -23.18 -7.59
N LEU A 255 -3.89 -24.15 -7.73
CA LEU A 255 -4.59 -24.74 -6.61
C LEU A 255 -3.79 -25.97 -6.15
N ILE A 256 -3.44 -26.00 -4.88
CA ILE A 256 -2.61 -27.04 -4.28
C ILE A 256 -3.51 -27.85 -3.33
N ASN A 257 -3.72 -29.12 -3.65
CA ASN A 257 -4.48 -29.99 -2.77
C ASN A 257 -3.66 -30.33 -1.52
N VAL A 258 -4.26 -30.14 -0.36
CA VAL A 258 -3.65 -30.45 0.93
C VAL A 258 -4.51 -31.49 1.64
N GLU A 259 -3.92 -32.68 1.85
CA GLU A 259 -4.55 -33.77 2.58
C GLU A 259 -4.28 -33.65 4.08
N ASP A 260 -4.98 -34.47 4.88
CA ASP A 260 -4.79 -34.50 6.32
C ASP A 260 -3.36 -34.92 6.67
N PHE A 261 -2.71 -34.12 7.53
CA PHE A 261 -1.39 -34.45 8.03
C PHE A 261 -1.52 -35.36 9.25
N ASN A 262 -0.94 -36.57 9.16
CA ASN A 262 -1.07 -37.62 10.20
C ASN A 262 -2.53 -37.95 10.56
N GLY A 263 -3.44 -37.86 9.58
CA GLY A 263 -4.86 -38.12 9.78
C GLY A 263 -5.63 -36.96 10.43
N VAL A 264 -4.99 -35.79 10.60
CA VAL A 264 -5.61 -34.58 11.19
C VAL A 264 -5.78 -33.53 10.10
N GLY A 265 -7.00 -33.10 9.87
CA GLY A 265 -7.33 -31.98 8.98
C GLY A 265 -7.42 -30.66 9.74
N GLU A 266 -8.57 -29.98 9.62
CA GLU A 266 -8.83 -28.77 10.41
C GLU A 266 -8.97 -29.09 11.89
N SER A 267 -8.54 -28.18 12.73
CA SER A 267 -8.76 -28.18 14.19
C SER A 267 -9.50 -26.92 14.62
N GLU A 268 -10.24 -27.01 15.71
CA GLU A 268 -11.00 -25.90 16.32
C GLU A 268 -10.67 -25.82 17.81
N PRO A 269 -9.51 -25.23 18.16
CA PRO A 269 -9.09 -25.12 19.58
C PRO A 269 -10.09 -24.35 20.45
N ASN A 270 -10.73 -23.33 19.89
CA ASN A 270 -11.80 -22.56 20.51
C ASN A 270 -12.96 -22.42 19.51
N PRO A 271 -14.20 -22.18 19.94
CA PRO A 271 -15.32 -22.01 19.03
C PRO A 271 -15.04 -20.99 17.94
N TYR A 272 -15.27 -21.37 16.68
CA TYR A 272 -15.04 -20.57 15.47
C TYR A 272 -13.56 -20.22 15.16
N PHE A 273 -12.61 -20.76 15.91
CA PHE A 273 -11.17 -20.52 15.74
C PHE A 273 -10.53 -21.69 14.98
N TYR A 274 -10.74 -21.72 13.66
CA TYR A 274 -10.29 -22.80 12.79
C TYR A 274 -8.82 -22.68 12.41
N GLN A 275 -8.11 -23.81 12.47
CA GLN A 275 -6.69 -23.97 12.13
C GLN A 275 -6.48 -25.22 11.28
N ASN A 276 -5.47 -25.20 10.39
CA ASN A 276 -5.02 -26.35 9.60
C ASN A 276 -3.50 -26.32 9.52
N LEU A 277 -2.85 -27.20 10.27
CA LEU A 277 -1.40 -27.23 10.37
C LEU A 277 -0.74 -27.59 9.02
N ALA A 278 -1.32 -28.55 8.28
CA ALA A 278 -0.79 -28.96 6.97
C ALA A 278 -0.73 -27.79 5.99
N GLU A 279 -1.80 -26.99 5.91
CA GLU A 279 -1.82 -25.80 5.05
C GLU A 279 -0.86 -24.71 5.55
N ALA A 280 -0.77 -24.51 6.86
CA ALA A 280 0.13 -23.51 7.43
C ALA A 280 1.61 -23.82 7.14
N GLU A 281 2.03 -25.06 7.40
CA GLU A 281 3.40 -25.53 7.10
C GLU A 281 3.69 -25.49 5.59
N TYR A 282 2.74 -25.85 4.74
CA TYR A 282 2.94 -25.84 3.29
C TYR A 282 3.06 -24.39 2.76
N CYS A 283 2.19 -23.49 3.22
CA CYS A 283 2.29 -22.05 2.88
C CYS A 283 3.66 -21.48 3.27
N VAL A 284 4.11 -21.77 4.49
CA VAL A 284 5.40 -21.26 4.98
C VAL A 284 6.56 -21.91 4.23
N ALA A 285 6.49 -23.21 3.91
CA ALA A 285 7.53 -23.87 3.12
C ALA A 285 7.64 -23.24 1.70
N LEU A 286 6.50 -22.94 1.05
CA LEU A 286 6.52 -22.24 -0.25
C LEU A 286 7.08 -20.81 -0.10
N PHE A 287 6.71 -20.08 0.94
CA PHE A 287 7.31 -18.78 1.23
C PHE A 287 8.85 -18.89 1.39
N MET A 288 9.33 -19.83 2.19
CA MET A 288 10.76 -20.08 2.38
C MET A 288 11.47 -20.41 1.05
N TYR A 289 10.86 -21.26 0.22
CA TYR A 289 11.37 -21.57 -1.11
C TYR A 289 11.52 -20.32 -1.98
N MET A 290 10.47 -19.49 -2.06
CA MET A 290 10.51 -18.24 -2.83
C MET A 290 11.62 -17.31 -2.31
N ARG A 291 11.79 -17.19 -0.99
CA ARG A 291 12.86 -16.39 -0.40
C ARG A 291 14.26 -16.92 -0.77
N LEU A 292 14.44 -18.22 -0.73
CA LEU A 292 15.69 -18.86 -1.14
C LEU A 292 16.00 -18.67 -2.63
N LEU A 293 15.00 -18.53 -3.48
CA LEU A 293 15.17 -18.17 -4.89
C LEU A 293 15.54 -16.70 -5.09
N GLY A 294 15.37 -15.84 -4.07
CA GLY A 294 15.69 -14.41 -4.12
C GLY A 294 14.48 -13.47 -4.23
N TYR A 295 13.25 -13.95 -4.09
CA TYR A 295 12.09 -13.07 -4.04
C TYR A 295 12.18 -12.09 -2.87
N PRO A 296 11.91 -10.78 -3.08
CA PRO A 296 11.84 -9.82 -1.97
C PRO A 296 10.70 -10.15 -1.01
N ALA A 297 10.97 -10.09 0.29
CA ALA A 297 9.98 -10.42 1.31
C ALA A 297 8.72 -9.54 1.24
N HIS A 298 8.90 -8.23 0.98
CA HIS A 298 7.81 -7.25 0.86
C HIS A 298 6.87 -7.50 -0.34
N LYS A 299 7.24 -8.37 -1.28
CA LYS A 299 6.42 -8.75 -2.43
C LYS A 299 5.55 -9.99 -2.19
N ILE A 300 5.65 -10.61 -1.02
CA ILE A 300 4.92 -11.84 -0.69
C ILE A 300 4.01 -11.57 0.52
N THR A 301 2.73 -11.90 0.38
CA THR A 301 1.74 -11.84 1.46
C THR A 301 1.07 -13.19 1.61
N ILE A 302 0.85 -13.62 2.85
CA ILE A 302 0.11 -14.84 3.16
C ILE A 302 -1.27 -14.44 3.67
N LEU A 303 -2.31 -14.93 3.00
CA LEU A 303 -3.71 -14.69 3.36
C LEU A 303 -4.36 -15.97 3.88
N SER A 304 -5.22 -15.82 4.85
CA SER A 304 -6.09 -16.88 5.32
C SER A 304 -7.54 -16.42 5.38
N THR A 305 -8.45 -17.35 5.42
CA THR A 305 -9.88 -17.08 5.58
C THR A 305 -10.33 -17.04 7.04
N TYR A 306 -9.48 -17.45 7.98
CA TYR A 306 -9.79 -17.53 9.41
C TYR A 306 -8.69 -16.92 10.28
N ASN A 307 -9.08 -16.24 11.36
CA ASN A 307 -8.12 -15.67 12.32
C ASN A 307 -7.24 -16.75 12.99
N GLY A 308 -7.82 -17.90 13.36
CA GLY A 308 -7.06 -19.01 13.93
C GLY A 308 -5.88 -19.43 13.06
N GLN A 309 -6.12 -19.55 11.75
CA GLN A 309 -5.07 -19.90 10.80
C GLN A 309 -4.02 -18.79 10.64
N LYS A 310 -4.42 -17.53 10.68
CA LYS A 310 -3.48 -16.39 10.67
C LYS A 310 -2.48 -16.51 11.82
N HIS A 311 -2.95 -16.81 13.04
CA HIS A 311 -2.09 -16.99 14.21
C HIS A 311 -1.18 -18.22 14.03
N LEU A 312 -1.74 -19.35 13.63
CA LEU A 312 -0.95 -20.56 13.39
C LEU A 312 0.16 -20.34 12.34
N ILE A 313 -0.13 -19.65 11.22
CA ILE A 313 0.87 -19.33 10.20
C ILE A 313 1.99 -18.43 10.81
N ARG A 314 1.63 -17.45 11.64
CA ARG A 314 2.61 -16.59 12.32
C ARG A 314 3.51 -17.41 13.26
N ASP A 315 2.94 -18.35 14.01
CA ASP A 315 3.69 -19.24 14.90
C ASP A 315 4.65 -20.15 14.12
N VAL A 316 4.19 -20.71 13.00
CA VAL A 316 5.04 -21.51 12.10
C VAL A 316 6.18 -20.65 11.52
N ILE A 317 5.92 -19.41 11.09
CA ILE A 317 6.96 -18.49 10.62
C ILE A 317 7.97 -18.20 11.73
N ASN A 318 7.51 -17.90 12.96
CA ASN A 318 8.37 -17.63 14.11
C ASN A 318 9.30 -18.81 14.38
N THR A 319 8.75 -20.03 14.33
CA THR A 319 9.51 -21.25 14.60
C THR A 319 10.48 -21.62 13.47
N ARG A 320 10.07 -21.44 12.20
CA ARG A 320 10.80 -21.96 11.04
C ARG A 320 11.81 -20.98 10.44
N CYS A 321 11.51 -19.70 10.38
CA CYS A 321 12.26 -18.81 9.49
C CYS A 321 12.37 -17.35 9.90
N ALA A 322 11.63 -16.87 10.90
CA ALA A 322 11.58 -15.44 11.22
C ALA A 322 12.97 -14.83 11.52
N ASP A 323 13.78 -15.56 12.27
CA ASP A 323 15.12 -15.10 12.69
C ASP A 323 16.22 -15.48 11.69
N ASN A 324 15.85 -16.12 10.57
CA ASN A 324 16.81 -16.52 9.55
C ASN A 324 17.06 -15.37 8.56
N PRO A 325 18.28 -14.80 8.49
CA PRO A 325 18.57 -13.64 7.66
C PRO A 325 18.39 -13.87 6.15
N LEU A 326 18.44 -15.13 5.69
CA LEU A 326 18.21 -15.49 4.28
C LEU A 326 16.72 -15.53 3.92
N ILE A 327 15.85 -15.70 4.90
CA ILE A 327 14.43 -15.91 4.69
C ILE A 327 13.62 -14.76 5.27
N GLY A 328 13.64 -14.57 6.59
CA GLY A 328 12.92 -13.54 7.30
C GLY A 328 11.40 -13.74 7.29
N ARG A 329 10.66 -12.65 7.36
CA ARG A 329 9.19 -12.62 7.40
C ARG A 329 8.59 -12.17 6.07
N PRO A 330 7.37 -12.63 5.69
CA PRO A 330 6.63 -12.06 4.56
C PRO A 330 6.18 -10.62 4.87
N HIS A 331 5.76 -9.90 3.83
CA HIS A 331 5.23 -8.54 3.99
C HIS A 331 4.10 -8.47 5.03
N LYS A 332 3.14 -9.38 4.92
CA LYS A 332 1.97 -9.42 5.82
C LYS A 332 1.42 -10.83 5.91
N VAL A 333 0.94 -11.21 7.11
CA VAL A 333 0.11 -12.40 7.35
C VAL A 333 -1.19 -11.93 7.97
N THR A 334 -2.30 -12.05 7.23
CA THR A 334 -3.59 -11.49 7.65
C THR A 334 -4.78 -12.26 7.06
N THR A 335 -5.99 -11.88 7.44
CA THR A 335 -7.20 -12.47 6.85
C THR A 335 -7.59 -11.75 5.56
N VAL A 336 -8.35 -12.44 4.71
CA VAL A 336 -8.89 -11.90 3.45
C VAL A 336 -9.70 -10.62 3.71
N ASP A 337 -10.54 -10.63 4.76
CA ASP A 337 -11.40 -9.50 5.10
C ASP A 337 -10.58 -8.25 5.47
N LYS A 338 -9.53 -8.40 6.30
CA LYS A 338 -8.62 -7.30 6.66
C LYS A 338 -7.67 -6.86 5.53
N TYR A 339 -7.56 -7.64 4.44
CA TYR A 339 -6.71 -7.33 3.28
C TYR A 339 -7.49 -6.76 2.10
N GLN A 340 -8.76 -6.48 2.25
CA GLN A 340 -9.56 -5.83 1.21
C GLN A 340 -9.02 -4.42 0.93
N GLY A 341 -9.08 -3.96 -0.32
CA GLY A 341 -8.43 -2.71 -0.77
C GLY A 341 -6.92 -2.83 -1.03
N GLN A 342 -6.21 -3.74 -0.34
CA GLN A 342 -4.78 -3.97 -0.51
C GLN A 342 -4.47 -4.96 -1.64
N GLN A 343 -3.20 -5.04 -2.03
CA GLN A 343 -2.70 -5.97 -3.07
C GLN A 343 -1.22 -6.25 -2.86
N ASN A 344 -0.74 -7.39 -3.40
CA ASN A 344 0.71 -7.65 -3.48
C ASN A 344 1.03 -8.46 -4.74
N ASP A 345 2.32 -8.56 -5.08
CA ASP A 345 2.77 -9.28 -6.27
C ASP A 345 2.45 -10.77 -6.16
N TYR A 346 2.72 -11.38 -5.00
CA TYR A 346 2.54 -12.81 -4.76
C TYR A 346 1.68 -13.05 -3.53
N ILE A 347 0.60 -13.80 -3.71
CA ILE A 347 -0.34 -14.17 -2.65
C ILE A 347 -0.31 -15.69 -2.44
N LEU A 348 -0.06 -16.10 -1.20
CA LEU A 348 -0.23 -17.46 -0.73
C LEU A 348 -1.52 -17.50 0.09
N LEU A 349 -2.50 -18.27 -0.33
CA LEU A 349 -3.85 -18.27 0.24
C LEU A 349 -4.18 -19.63 0.86
N SER A 350 -4.45 -19.66 2.18
CA SER A 350 -4.92 -20.85 2.91
C SER A 350 -6.43 -20.78 3.11
N LEU A 351 -7.15 -21.80 2.67
CA LEU A 351 -8.62 -21.89 2.81
C LEU A 351 -9.06 -22.62 4.08
N VAL A 352 -8.16 -23.37 4.72
CA VAL A 352 -8.27 -23.96 6.06
C VAL A 352 -9.21 -25.15 6.20
N ARG A 353 -10.42 -25.02 5.71
CA ARG A 353 -11.53 -25.95 6.01
C ARG A 353 -11.36 -27.29 5.31
N THR A 354 -11.67 -28.38 6.07
CA THR A 354 -11.66 -29.78 5.56
C THR A 354 -12.96 -30.52 5.79
N ALA A 355 -13.76 -30.11 6.81
CA ALA A 355 -15.04 -30.74 7.14
C ALA A 355 -16.24 -30.03 6.48
N SER A 356 -16.24 -28.70 6.44
CA SER A 356 -17.31 -27.92 5.82
C SER A 356 -16.76 -26.67 5.15
N VAL A 357 -17.39 -26.18 4.07
CA VAL A 357 -16.92 -24.99 3.34
C VAL A 357 -16.91 -23.71 4.20
N GLY A 358 -17.77 -23.66 5.21
CA GLY A 358 -17.88 -22.52 6.11
C GLY A 358 -18.28 -21.23 5.39
N HIS A 359 -17.74 -20.09 5.85
CA HIS A 359 -18.10 -18.78 5.32
C HIS A 359 -17.54 -18.48 3.91
N LEU A 360 -16.62 -19.33 3.39
CA LEU A 360 -16.22 -19.27 1.98
C LEU A 360 -17.34 -19.65 1.00
N ARG A 361 -18.44 -20.23 1.47
CA ARG A 361 -19.65 -20.40 0.69
C ARG A 361 -20.15 -19.10 0.09
N ASP A 362 -19.91 -17.97 0.75
CA ASP A 362 -20.05 -16.65 0.14
C ASP A 362 -18.90 -16.40 -0.87
N VAL A 363 -19.25 -16.55 -2.14
CA VAL A 363 -18.32 -16.41 -3.28
C VAL A 363 -17.59 -15.05 -3.29
N ARG A 364 -18.21 -14.01 -2.71
CA ARG A 364 -17.64 -12.66 -2.64
C ARG A 364 -16.29 -12.66 -1.92
N ARG A 365 -16.16 -13.45 -0.85
CA ARG A 365 -14.90 -13.61 -0.11
C ARG A 365 -13.80 -14.25 -0.95
N LEU A 366 -14.14 -15.27 -1.74
CA LEU A 366 -13.19 -15.90 -2.65
C LEU A 366 -12.77 -14.93 -3.77
N ILE A 367 -13.70 -14.14 -4.33
CA ILE A 367 -13.40 -13.10 -5.34
C ILE A 367 -12.39 -12.08 -4.78
N VAL A 368 -12.62 -11.60 -3.55
CA VAL A 368 -11.66 -10.69 -2.89
C VAL A 368 -10.30 -11.37 -2.75
N ALA A 369 -10.23 -12.59 -2.23
CA ALA A 369 -8.97 -13.28 -2.02
C ALA A 369 -8.16 -13.44 -3.32
N MET A 370 -8.81 -13.86 -4.42
CA MET A 370 -8.16 -14.06 -5.71
C MET A 370 -7.71 -12.74 -6.36
N SER A 371 -8.50 -11.67 -6.19
CA SER A 371 -8.20 -10.36 -6.79
C SER A 371 -7.09 -9.57 -6.07
N ARG A 372 -6.51 -10.10 -5.00
CA ARG A 372 -5.37 -9.44 -4.28
C ARG A 372 -4.03 -9.68 -4.96
N ALA A 373 -3.90 -10.74 -5.76
CA ALA A 373 -2.66 -11.12 -6.42
C ALA A 373 -2.42 -10.33 -7.72
N ARG A 374 -1.22 -9.79 -7.89
CA ARG A 374 -0.79 -9.14 -9.14
C ARG A 374 -0.15 -10.15 -10.09
N LEU A 375 0.87 -10.87 -9.65
CA LEU A 375 1.76 -11.70 -10.48
C LEU A 375 1.70 -13.20 -10.16
N GLY A 376 1.30 -13.57 -8.95
CA GLY A 376 1.22 -14.97 -8.57
C GLY A 376 0.18 -15.25 -7.48
N LEU A 377 -0.57 -16.35 -7.64
CA LEU A 377 -1.58 -16.81 -6.69
C LEU A 377 -1.46 -18.30 -6.44
N TYR A 378 -1.16 -18.69 -5.20
CA TYR A 378 -1.04 -20.09 -4.81
C TYR A 378 -2.02 -20.40 -3.69
N VAL A 379 -3.00 -21.26 -3.98
CA VAL A 379 -4.14 -21.55 -3.11
C VAL A 379 -3.97 -22.95 -2.51
N PHE A 380 -3.96 -23.03 -1.18
CA PHE A 380 -3.88 -24.29 -0.44
C PHE A 380 -5.27 -24.65 0.08
N ALA A 381 -5.74 -25.83 -0.22
CA ALA A 381 -7.10 -26.24 0.15
C ALA A 381 -7.29 -27.75 0.08
N ARG A 382 -8.27 -28.28 0.82
CA ARG A 382 -8.87 -29.58 0.58
C ARG A 382 -9.74 -29.53 -0.66
N VAL A 383 -9.19 -29.84 -1.85
CA VAL A 383 -9.89 -29.71 -3.14
C VAL A 383 -11.20 -30.52 -3.19
N SER A 384 -11.21 -31.74 -2.62
CA SER A 384 -12.40 -32.59 -2.59
C SER A 384 -13.60 -31.93 -1.90
N LEU A 385 -13.38 -31.09 -0.89
CA LEU A 385 -14.42 -30.35 -0.20
C LEU A 385 -14.95 -29.20 -1.08
N PHE A 386 -14.06 -28.32 -1.51
CA PHE A 386 -14.46 -27.06 -2.14
C PHE A 386 -15.02 -27.24 -3.56
N ARG A 387 -14.51 -28.20 -4.34
CA ARG A 387 -15.03 -28.50 -5.70
C ARG A 387 -16.50 -28.90 -5.72
N ASN A 388 -17.00 -29.44 -4.60
CA ASN A 388 -18.38 -29.88 -4.46
C ASN A 388 -19.34 -28.77 -4.01
N CYS A 389 -18.82 -27.56 -3.76
CA CYS A 389 -19.63 -26.43 -3.41
C CYS A 389 -20.13 -25.71 -4.65
N PHE A 390 -21.46 -25.75 -4.87
CA PHE A 390 -22.09 -25.21 -6.08
C PHE A 390 -21.73 -23.72 -6.30
N GLU A 391 -21.77 -22.92 -5.26
CA GLU A 391 -21.50 -21.48 -5.33
C GLU A 391 -20.06 -21.16 -5.78
N LEU A 392 -19.10 -22.06 -5.49
CA LEU A 392 -17.69 -21.91 -5.83
C LEU A 392 -17.30 -22.57 -7.16
N THR A 393 -18.20 -23.35 -7.76
CA THR A 393 -17.93 -24.12 -8.98
C THR A 393 -17.28 -23.30 -10.10
N PRO A 394 -17.73 -22.07 -10.45
CA PRO A 394 -17.12 -21.33 -11.54
C PRO A 394 -15.63 -20.99 -11.28
N ALA A 395 -15.28 -20.59 -10.06
CA ALA A 395 -13.90 -20.29 -9.69
C ALA A 395 -13.03 -21.56 -9.63
N PHE A 396 -13.54 -22.62 -9.00
CA PHE A 396 -12.80 -23.88 -8.86
C PHE A 396 -12.60 -24.60 -10.20
N ASN A 397 -13.54 -24.52 -11.14
CA ASN A 397 -13.34 -25.04 -12.49
C ASN A 397 -12.15 -24.36 -13.18
N GLN A 398 -11.97 -23.06 -13.01
CA GLN A 398 -10.82 -22.33 -13.56
C GLN A 398 -9.52 -22.70 -12.82
N LEU A 399 -9.55 -22.79 -11.51
CA LEU A 399 -8.38 -23.17 -10.72
C LEU A 399 -7.91 -24.59 -11.03
N MET A 400 -8.84 -25.53 -11.26
CA MET A 400 -8.56 -26.94 -11.54
C MET A 400 -8.11 -27.23 -12.98
N ILE A 401 -8.09 -26.23 -13.89
CA ILE A 401 -7.49 -26.39 -15.23
C ILE A 401 -6.02 -26.80 -15.13
N ARG A 402 -5.35 -26.41 -14.05
CA ARG A 402 -3.94 -26.72 -13.77
C ARG A 402 -3.83 -27.89 -12.79
N PRO A 403 -2.68 -28.60 -12.78
CA PRO A 403 -2.44 -29.67 -11.81
C PRO A 403 -2.62 -29.19 -10.37
N GLN A 404 -3.17 -30.03 -9.51
CA GLN A 404 -3.44 -29.75 -8.11
C GLN A 404 -2.24 -30.06 -7.19
N GLN A 405 -1.13 -30.47 -7.75
CA GLN A 405 0.17 -30.60 -7.09
C GLN A 405 1.04 -29.40 -7.47
N LEU A 406 1.77 -28.83 -6.53
CA LEU A 406 2.67 -27.74 -6.81
C LEU A 406 3.78 -28.18 -7.77
N HIS A 407 3.93 -27.47 -8.87
CA HIS A 407 4.98 -27.72 -9.85
C HIS A 407 6.06 -26.63 -9.77
N ILE A 408 7.28 -27.04 -9.48
CA ILE A 408 8.44 -26.14 -9.35
C ILE A 408 9.44 -26.33 -10.48
N VAL A 409 10.25 -25.32 -10.72
CA VAL A 409 11.38 -25.31 -11.64
C VAL A 409 12.67 -25.22 -10.81
N PRO A 410 13.38 -26.34 -10.61
CA PRO A 410 14.61 -26.34 -9.83
C PRO A 410 15.67 -25.41 -10.43
N HIS A 411 16.51 -24.82 -9.56
CA HIS A 411 17.70 -24.03 -9.92
C HIS A 411 17.41 -22.70 -10.64
N GLU A 412 16.15 -22.30 -10.81
CA GLU A 412 15.82 -20.97 -11.31
C GLU A 412 15.95 -19.92 -10.18
N THR A 413 16.36 -18.72 -10.52
CA THR A 413 16.52 -17.61 -9.54
C THR A 413 15.65 -16.42 -9.91
N PHE A 414 15.25 -15.64 -8.91
CA PHE A 414 14.51 -14.40 -9.10
C PHE A 414 15.46 -13.20 -9.26
N PRO A 415 15.24 -12.31 -10.23
CA PRO A 415 14.23 -12.38 -11.28
C PRO A 415 14.62 -13.34 -12.42
N THR A 416 13.61 -13.98 -13.03
CA THR A 416 13.85 -14.83 -14.21
C THR A 416 13.70 -14.08 -15.53
N SER A 417 14.39 -14.54 -16.56
CA SER A 417 14.16 -14.12 -17.95
C SER A 417 13.10 -14.93 -18.67
N ARG A 418 12.64 -16.06 -18.09
CA ARG A 418 11.63 -16.95 -18.64
C ARG A 418 10.30 -16.21 -18.81
N LEU A 419 9.63 -16.42 -19.95
CA LEU A 419 8.28 -15.92 -20.19
C LEU A 419 7.25 -16.89 -19.60
N ASN A 420 6.12 -16.36 -19.20
CA ASN A 420 5.02 -17.15 -18.62
C ASN A 420 4.43 -18.17 -19.63
N THR A 421 4.60 -17.91 -20.92
CA THR A 421 4.18 -18.80 -22.02
C THR A 421 5.24 -19.85 -22.38
N SER A 422 6.46 -19.76 -21.83
CA SER A 422 7.53 -20.69 -22.14
C SER A 422 7.27 -22.08 -21.59
N ARG A 423 7.50 -23.11 -22.41
CA ARG A 423 7.45 -24.51 -21.96
C ARG A 423 8.59 -24.80 -20.98
N VAL A 424 8.26 -25.49 -19.89
CA VAL A 424 9.22 -25.92 -18.87
C VAL A 424 9.43 -27.43 -18.96
N PRO A 425 10.54 -27.91 -19.56
CA PRO A 425 10.75 -29.33 -19.76
C PRO A 425 11.10 -30.11 -18.47
N ASN A 426 11.76 -29.44 -17.50
CA ASN A 426 12.27 -30.07 -16.29
C ASN A 426 11.56 -29.53 -15.04
N SER A 427 10.26 -29.78 -14.93
CA SER A 427 9.50 -29.44 -13.72
C SER A 427 9.46 -30.62 -12.76
N VAL A 428 9.43 -30.31 -11.48
CA VAL A 428 9.24 -31.30 -10.39
C VAL A 428 7.87 -31.07 -9.76
N ALA A 429 7.07 -32.13 -9.70
CA ALA A 429 5.80 -32.11 -8.97
C ALA A 429 6.06 -32.41 -7.49
N ILE A 430 5.59 -31.54 -6.62
CA ILE A 430 5.66 -31.69 -5.18
C ILE A 430 4.46 -32.52 -4.73
N GLN A 431 4.72 -33.65 -4.10
CA GLN A 431 3.67 -34.60 -3.72
C GLN A 431 2.80 -34.07 -2.58
N ASP A 432 3.45 -33.55 -1.52
CA ASP A 432 2.80 -33.09 -0.30
C ASP A 432 3.66 -32.04 0.44
N MET A 433 3.18 -31.62 1.61
CA MET A 433 3.84 -30.66 2.48
C MET A 433 5.20 -31.17 2.96
N VAL A 434 5.31 -32.46 3.28
CA VAL A 434 6.57 -33.07 3.78
C VAL A 434 7.64 -33.05 2.68
N HIS A 435 7.27 -33.40 1.46
CA HIS A 435 8.17 -33.31 0.31
C HIS A 435 8.65 -31.87 0.10
N MET A 436 7.74 -30.89 0.16
CA MET A 436 8.12 -29.49 0.04
C MET A 436 9.07 -29.04 1.14
N THR A 437 8.79 -29.36 2.39
CA THR A 437 9.64 -28.98 3.54
C THR A 437 11.03 -29.59 3.42
N THR A 438 11.12 -30.87 3.02
CA THR A 438 12.40 -31.55 2.80
C THR A 438 13.21 -30.89 1.69
N LEU A 439 12.57 -30.56 0.57
CA LEU A 439 13.21 -29.87 -0.55
C LEU A 439 13.75 -28.49 -0.14
N VAL A 440 12.95 -27.73 0.59
CA VAL A 440 13.35 -26.38 1.10
C VAL A 440 14.54 -26.51 2.06
N TYR A 441 14.52 -27.50 2.94
CA TYR A 441 15.63 -27.74 3.86
C TYR A 441 16.94 -28.07 3.10
N ASN A 442 16.86 -28.98 2.15
CA ASN A 442 18.03 -29.34 1.34
C ASN A 442 18.56 -28.12 0.56
N PHE A 443 17.67 -27.35 -0.06
CA PHE A 443 18.04 -26.16 -0.81
C PHE A 443 18.66 -25.08 0.09
N TYR A 444 18.15 -24.91 1.31
CA TYR A 444 18.74 -24.04 2.30
C TYR A 444 20.15 -24.47 2.69
N MET A 445 20.34 -25.76 2.98
CA MET A 445 21.66 -26.32 3.33
C MET A 445 22.68 -26.15 2.19
N ASP A 446 22.26 -26.38 0.96
CA ASP A 446 23.12 -26.19 -0.21
C ASP A 446 23.57 -24.72 -0.36
N LYS A 447 22.64 -23.77 -0.15
CA LYS A 447 22.96 -22.34 -0.15
C LYS A 447 23.94 -21.95 0.96
N VAL A 448 23.68 -22.40 2.17
CA VAL A 448 24.57 -22.12 3.32
C VAL A 448 25.98 -22.70 3.08
N ASN A 449 26.05 -23.94 2.59
CA ASN A 449 27.32 -24.58 2.26
C ASN A 449 28.06 -23.84 1.11
N GLY A 450 27.32 -23.38 0.11
CA GLY A 450 27.87 -22.55 -0.96
C GLY A 450 28.48 -21.23 -0.45
N MET A 451 27.72 -20.52 0.41
CA MET A 451 28.19 -19.28 1.05
C MET A 451 29.44 -19.49 1.92
N LYS A 452 29.47 -20.58 2.71
CA LYS A 452 30.66 -20.94 3.49
C LYS A 452 31.87 -21.16 2.59
N LYS A 453 31.74 -21.93 1.51
CA LYS A 453 32.81 -22.17 0.54
C LYS A 453 33.30 -20.86 -0.08
N GLU A 454 32.41 -19.95 -0.49
CA GLU A 454 32.78 -18.64 -1.02
C GLU A 454 33.51 -17.77 0.02
N PHE A 455 33.03 -17.78 1.27
CA PHE A 455 33.66 -17.06 2.36
C PHE A 455 35.10 -17.56 2.60
N TYR A 456 35.30 -18.87 2.71
CA TYR A 456 36.61 -19.45 2.89
C TYR A 456 37.52 -19.22 1.68
N SER A 457 37.01 -19.27 0.45
CA SER A 457 37.82 -18.97 -0.74
C SER A 457 38.23 -17.51 -0.80
N LYS A 458 37.32 -16.56 -0.48
CA LYS A 458 37.63 -15.13 -0.38
C LYS A 458 38.59 -14.81 0.77
N ALA A 459 38.41 -15.44 1.92
CA ALA A 459 39.34 -15.31 3.04
C ALA A 459 40.74 -15.82 2.68
N LYS A 460 40.83 -16.96 2.02
CA LYS A 460 42.10 -17.50 1.53
C LYS A 460 42.79 -16.60 0.49
N LEU A 461 42.05 -16.09 -0.49
CA LEU A 461 42.53 -15.12 -1.49
C LEU A 461 43.03 -13.81 -0.84
N ASN A 462 42.34 -13.34 0.21
CA ASN A 462 42.79 -12.16 0.95
C ASN A 462 44.02 -12.47 1.80
N ALA A 463 44.05 -13.63 2.47
CA ALA A 463 45.27 -14.09 3.20
C ALA A 463 46.46 -14.21 2.30
N ASP A 464 46.28 -14.74 1.10
CA ASP A 464 47.38 -14.85 0.09
C ASP A 464 47.84 -13.47 -0.42
N LYS A 465 46.96 -12.47 -0.47
CA LYS A 465 47.33 -11.09 -0.81
C LYS A 465 48.11 -10.36 0.30
N TRP A 466 47.98 -10.82 1.55
CA TRP A 466 48.66 -10.21 2.70
C TRP A 466 49.96 -10.96 3.11
N LYS A 467 50.22 -12.13 2.53
CA LYS A 467 51.53 -12.81 2.74
C LYS A 467 52.63 -12.04 2.06
N LYS A 468 53.43 -11.31 2.83
CA LYS A 468 54.72 -10.85 2.41
C LYS A 468 55.68 -12.05 2.40
N PRO A 469 56.65 -12.12 1.47
CA PRO A 469 57.64 -13.18 1.49
C PRO A 469 58.41 -13.10 2.81
N GLY A 470 58.19 -14.05 3.74
CA GLY A 470 58.91 -14.15 5.01
C GLY A 470 58.08 -14.34 6.29
N ASP A 471 56.74 -14.37 6.23
CA ASP A 471 55.94 -14.54 7.43
C ASP A 471 55.56 -15.99 7.74
N ILE A 472 55.63 -16.29 9.04
CA ILE A 472 55.59 -17.58 9.72
C ILE A 472 54.19 -18.17 9.72
N GLU A 473 54.10 -19.52 9.63
CA GLU A 473 52.87 -20.30 9.76
C GLU A 473 52.18 -20.06 11.15
N VAL A 474 50.92 -19.59 11.11
CA VAL A 474 50.06 -19.55 12.27
C VAL A 474 49.12 -20.76 12.25
N LYS A 475 49.22 -21.57 13.31
CA LYS A 475 48.36 -22.72 13.58
C LYS A 475 46.93 -22.28 13.82
N ASP A 476 45.99 -23.14 13.44
CA ASP A 476 44.54 -23.02 13.53
C ASP A 476 44.07 -22.36 14.81
N VAL A 477 43.35 -21.27 14.68
CA VAL A 477 42.51 -20.65 15.74
C VAL A 477 41.05 -20.72 15.31
N GLU A 478 40.30 -21.54 15.98
CA GLU A 478 38.83 -21.52 15.92
C GLU A 478 38.34 -20.18 16.49
N THR A 479 37.86 -19.31 15.63
CA THR A 479 37.21 -18.07 16.05
C THR A 479 35.70 -18.18 15.84
N HIS A 480 34.97 -18.16 16.93
CA HIS A 480 33.54 -17.87 16.96
C HIS A 480 33.32 -16.41 16.53
N VAL A 481 32.77 -16.21 15.35
CA VAL A 481 32.34 -14.88 14.90
C VAL A 481 30.90 -14.68 15.35
N ALA A 482 30.71 -13.85 16.37
CA ALA A 482 29.42 -13.29 16.71
C ALA A 482 29.02 -12.24 15.68
N ILE A 483 27.98 -12.48 14.91
CA ILE A 483 27.39 -11.51 13.99
C ILE A 483 26.40 -10.67 14.78
N HIS A 484 26.71 -9.39 14.99
CA HIS A 484 25.73 -8.41 15.48
C HIS A 484 24.80 -8.01 14.35
N PRO A 485 23.48 -8.08 14.51
CA PRO A 485 22.55 -7.51 13.56
C PRO A 485 22.44 -6.00 13.78
N GLY A 486 22.74 -5.22 12.76
CA GLY A 486 22.39 -3.81 12.69
C GLY A 486 20.88 -3.70 12.51
N GLY A 487 20.21 -3.08 13.49
CA GLY A 487 18.79 -2.79 13.42
C GLY A 487 18.55 -1.50 12.68
N ASP A 488 17.64 -1.54 11.74
CA ASP A 488 16.82 -0.41 11.36
C ASP A 488 15.37 -0.82 11.61
N SER A 489 14.74 -0.16 12.57
CA SER A 489 13.40 -0.40 13.03
C SER A 489 12.44 0.57 12.35
N ASP A 490 11.65 0.07 11.41
CA ASP A 490 10.40 0.73 11.01
C ASP A 490 9.25 0.16 11.87
N GLU A 491 9.05 0.76 13.03
CA GLU A 491 8.01 0.44 14.02
C GLU A 491 6.68 1.18 13.80
N SER A 492 6.25 1.48 12.58
CA SER A 492 4.99 2.23 12.36
C SER A 492 3.76 1.37 12.03
N GLY A 493 3.88 0.05 11.99
CA GLY A 493 2.78 -0.86 11.65
C GLY A 493 2.13 -1.62 12.80
N ASP A 494 2.81 -1.72 13.95
CA ASP A 494 2.40 -2.63 15.03
C ASP A 494 1.54 -1.97 16.14
N GLU A 495 1.45 -0.64 16.19
CA GLU A 495 0.64 0.03 17.23
C GLU A 495 -0.87 -0.01 16.94
N GLU A 496 -1.30 0.09 15.69
CA GLU A 496 -2.72 -0.04 15.34
C GLU A 496 -3.25 -1.47 15.53
N GLU A 497 -2.41 -2.51 15.32
CA GLU A 497 -2.82 -3.91 15.58
C GLU A 497 -2.95 -4.24 17.08
N LYS A 498 -2.23 -3.57 17.97
CA LYS A 498 -2.32 -3.79 19.42
C LYS A 498 -3.57 -3.17 20.06
N GLU A 499 -4.09 -2.08 19.51
CA GLU A 499 -5.36 -1.50 19.97
C GLU A 499 -6.56 -2.31 19.48
N GLU A 500 -6.52 -2.88 18.27
CA GLU A 500 -7.59 -3.75 17.77
C GLU A 500 -7.62 -5.12 18.49
N GLU A 501 -6.48 -5.69 18.90
CA GLU A 501 -6.46 -6.94 19.67
C GLU A 501 -7.08 -6.80 21.07
N LYS A 502 -7.07 -5.61 21.66
CA LYS A 502 -7.77 -5.34 22.93
C LYS A 502 -9.28 -5.22 22.79
N MET A 503 -9.78 -4.84 21.62
CA MET A 503 -11.23 -4.73 21.36
C MET A 503 -11.86 -6.07 20.96
N ASP A 504 -11.09 -7.04 20.48
CA ASP A 504 -11.59 -8.38 20.14
C ASP A 504 -11.65 -9.34 21.35
N THR A 505 -11.17 -8.92 22.53
CA THR A 505 -11.15 -9.73 23.78
C THR A 505 -12.12 -9.26 24.88
N GLU A 506 -12.83 -8.16 24.66
CA GLU A 506 -14.00 -7.73 25.46
C GLU A 506 -15.30 -7.91 24.64
#